data_b83434b2c67cb913a240fe061e2889d6
#
_entry.id   b83434b2c67cb913a240fe061e2889d6
#
_cell.length_a   1.000
_cell.length_b   1.000
_cell.length_c   1.000
_cell.angle_alpha   90.00
_cell.angle_beta   90.00
_cell.angle_gamma   90.00
#
_symmetry.space_group_name_H-M   'P 1'
#
loop_
_entity.id
_entity.type
_entity.pdbx_description
1 polymer ?
#
loop_
_entity_poly.entity_id
_entity_poly.type
_entity_poly.pdbx_seq_one_letter_code
_entity_poly.pdbx_strand_id
1 'polypeptide(L)'
;MNFRDMRIGQKLFAGFAIVLLLTAALGIVAIVQIGAMHTQTGVMEKASELKTAINEVRQQEKNYLLRGDPGYIDRVNSELEHVKKAATELESQVTLTENKAKLEEIRSTIPEYESAFKELQQLKNVGEDQLATCEEDAHAIEDAIKDSSADPLTKEGLLMQLSAIRRAEKNFLLR
;
A
#
# COMPACT_ATOMS: atom_id res chain seq x y z
N MET A 1 46.41 52.91 -6.12
CA MET A 1 46.87 52.81 -4.71
C MET A 1 47.54 51.49 -4.60
N ASN A 2 48.90 51.45 -4.48
CA ASN A 2 49.62 50.19 -4.42
C ASN A 2 49.62 49.67 -2.95
N PHE A 3 49.37 48.37 -2.79
CA PHE A 3 49.37 47.69 -1.48
C PHE A 3 50.68 47.88 -0.67
N ARG A 4 51.73 48.30 -1.37
CA ARG A 4 53.06 48.54 -0.81
C ARG A 4 53.13 49.83 0.01
N ASP A 5 52.31 50.84 -0.27
CA ASP A 5 52.36 52.18 0.34
C ASP A 5 51.41 52.34 1.53
N MET A 6 50.64 51.28 1.87
CA MET A 6 49.70 51.34 3.00
C MET A 6 50.43 51.18 4.33
N ARG A 7 50.01 51.95 5.35
CA ARG A 7 50.48 51.81 6.72
C ARG A 7 50.17 50.41 7.27
N ILE A 8 51.04 49.90 8.15
CA ILE A 8 50.92 48.52 8.71
C ILE A 8 49.51 48.26 9.27
N GLY A 9 48.92 49.25 9.98
CA GLY A 9 47.54 49.11 10.49
C GLY A 9 46.46 48.94 9.40
N GLN A 10 46.62 49.59 8.24
CA GLN A 10 45.69 49.46 7.11
C GLN A 10 45.83 48.08 6.44
N LYS A 11 47.04 47.55 6.36
CA LYS A 11 47.27 46.15 5.84
C LYS A 11 46.64 45.11 6.74
N LEU A 12 46.78 45.29 8.05
CA LEU A 12 46.22 44.40 9.05
C LEU A 12 44.68 44.44 9.00
N PHE A 13 44.10 45.65 8.90
CA PHE A 13 42.64 45.86 8.80
C PHE A 13 42.09 45.24 7.47
N ALA A 14 42.76 45.45 6.35
CA ALA A 14 42.39 44.89 5.09
C ALA A 14 42.43 43.33 5.09
N GLY A 15 43.48 42.75 5.67
CA GLY A 15 43.60 41.30 5.85
C GLY A 15 42.47 40.73 6.73
N PHE A 16 42.16 41.40 7.83
CA PHE A 16 41.08 40.98 8.73
C PHE A 16 39.69 41.11 8.05
N ALA A 17 39.47 42.18 7.29
CA ALA A 17 38.23 42.36 6.52
C ALA A 17 38.01 41.27 5.45
N ILE A 18 39.08 40.86 4.75
CA ILE A 18 39.03 39.75 3.78
C ILE A 18 38.67 38.42 4.47
N VAL A 19 39.28 38.14 5.62
CA VAL A 19 38.96 36.90 6.37
C VAL A 19 37.51 36.92 6.84
N LEU A 20 37.02 38.05 7.35
CA LEU A 20 35.62 38.18 7.76
C LEU A 20 34.63 37.98 6.57
N LEU A 21 34.95 38.54 5.42
CA LEU A 21 34.10 38.36 4.20
C LEU A 21 34.10 36.91 3.74
N LEU A 22 35.25 36.22 3.77
CA LEU A 22 35.32 34.82 3.40
C LEU A 22 34.54 33.93 4.41
N THR A 23 34.66 34.24 5.70
CA THR A 23 33.92 33.50 6.75
C THR A 23 32.41 33.72 6.61
N ALA A 24 31.97 34.95 6.32
CA ALA A 24 30.57 35.26 6.06
C ALA A 24 30.04 34.54 4.81
N ALA A 25 30.81 34.52 3.72
CA ALA A 25 30.47 33.80 2.49
C ALA A 25 30.31 32.28 2.73
N LEU A 26 31.27 31.65 3.46
CA LEU A 26 31.17 30.25 3.84
C LEU A 26 29.96 29.96 4.73
N GLY A 27 29.64 30.84 5.67
CA GLY A 27 28.46 30.72 6.53
C GLY A 27 27.16 30.75 5.73
N ILE A 28 27.04 31.64 4.74
CA ILE A 28 25.86 31.71 3.85
C ILE A 28 25.72 30.41 3.03
N VAL A 29 26.82 29.91 2.45
CA VAL A 29 26.80 28.67 1.68
C VAL A 29 26.39 27.49 2.57
N ALA A 30 26.89 27.41 3.78
CA ALA A 30 26.53 26.35 4.75
C ALA A 30 25.03 26.39 5.09
N ILE A 31 24.47 27.58 5.34
CA ILE A 31 23.02 27.74 5.64
C ILE A 31 22.15 27.30 4.45
N VAL A 32 22.53 27.67 3.23
CA VAL A 32 21.78 27.28 2.01
C VAL A 32 21.86 25.77 1.80
N GLN A 33 23.02 25.13 1.99
CA GLN A 33 23.17 23.67 1.87
C GLN A 33 22.40 22.91 2.95
N ILE A 34 22.38 23.38 4.19
CA ILE A 34 21.59 22.77 5.27
C ILE A 34 20.09 22.88 4.94
N GLY A 35 19.62 24.00 4.41
CA GLY A 35 18.24 24.17 3.98
C GLY A 35 17.86 23.16 2.87
N ALA A 36 18.73 22.95 1.88
CA ALA A 36 18.51 21.97 0.82
C ALA A 36 18.50 20.53 1.34
N MET A 37 19.35 20.18 2.30
CA MET A 37 19.35 18.85 2.95
C MET A 37 18.06 18.61 3.75
N HIS A 38 17.57 19.59 4.50
CA HIS A 38 16.30 19.48 5.24
C HIS A 38 15.11 19.18 4.30
N THR A 39 15.06 19.84 3.15
CA THR A 39 14.00 19.59 2.16
C THR A 39 14.08 18.17 1.60
N GLN A 40 15.29 17.67 1.30
CA GLN A 40 15.48 16.29 0.80
C GLN A 40 15.11 15.25 1.86
N THR A 41 15.44 15.48 3.12
CA THR A 41 15.07 14.58 4.22
C THR A 41 13.57 14.50 4.40
N GLY A 42 12.85 15.62 4.34
CA GLY A 42 11.39 15.65 4.40
C GLY A 42 10.72 14.91 3.25
N VAL A 43 11.22 15.07 2.02
CA VAL A 43 10.72 14.32 0.84
C VAL A 43 10.94 12.81 1.00
N MET A 44 12.11 12.39 1.50
CA MET A 44 12.40 10.97 1.75
C MET A 44 11.49 10.38 2.83
N GLU A 45 11.25 11.10 3.91
CA GLU A 45 10.34 10.69 4.99
C GLU A 45 8.93 10.49 4.46
N LYS A 46 8.38 11.46 3.72
CA LYS A 46 7.04 11.38 3.12
C LYS A 46 6.94 10.30 2.03
N ALA A 47 7.97 10.07 1.26
CA ALA A 47 8.03 8.95 0.31
C ALA A 47 8.02 7.59 1.03
N SER A 48 8.69 7.49 2.19
CA SER A 48 8.66 6.30 3.03
C SER A 48 7.29 6.07 3.66
N GLU A 49 6.62 7.11 4.15
CA GLU A 49 5.24 7.04 4.64
C GLU A 49 4.28 6.55 3.56
N LEU A 50 4.35 7.11 2.35
CA LEU A 50 3.54 6.69 1.21
C LEU A 50 3.77 5.21 0.87
N LYS A 51 5.03 4.76 0.82
CA LYS A 51 5.38 3.36 0.59
C LYS A 51 4.82 2.45 1.67
N THR A 52 4.90 2.86 2.93
CA THR A 52 4.36 2.10 4.07
C THR A 52 2.85 1.97 3.97
N ALA A 53 2.13 3.06 3.70
CA ALA A 53 0.68 3.04 3.53
C ALA A 53 0.25 2.11 2.37
N ILE A 54 0.93 2.13 1.23
CA ILE A 54 0.68 1.22 0.11
C ILE A 54 0.88 -0.25 0.54
N ASN A 55 1.91 -0.55 1.31
CA ASN A 55 2.16 -1.91 1.81
C ASN A 55 1.08 -2.35 2.79
N GLU A 56 0.60 -1.47 3.66
CA GLU A 56 -0.50 -1.75 4.59
C GLU A 56 -1.81 -2.05 3.83
N VAL A 57 -2.15 -1.30 2.78
CA VAL A 57 -3.28 -1.61 1.89
C VAL A 57 -3.19 -3.06 1.40
N ARG A 58 -2.04 -3.44 0.82
CA ARG A 58 -1.81 -4.79 0.29
C ARG A 58 -1.87 -5.87 1.37
N GLN A 59 -1.41 -5.56 2.56
CA GLN A 59 -1.47 -6.49 3.70
C GLN A 59 -2.91 -6.71 4.15
N GLN A 60 -3.71 -5.65 4.27
CA GLN A 60 -5.11 -5.76 4.67
C GLN A 60 -5.95 -6.45 3.58
N GLU A 61 -5.71 -6.17 2.30
CA GLU A 61 -6.29 -6.90 1.17
C GLU A 61 -6.01 -8.40 1.27
N LYS A 62 -4.73 -8.77 1.44
CA LYS A 62 -4.34 -10.17 1.61
C LYS A 62 -5.02 -10.82 2.83
N ASN A 63 -5.11 -10.11 3.94
CA ASN A 63 -5.81 -10.60 5.13
C ASN A 63 -7.30 -10.84 4.87
N TYR A 64 -7.96 -9.93 4.12
CA TYR A 64 -9.34 -10.10 3.68
C TYR A 64 -9.52 -11.35 2.82
N LEU A 65 -8.67 -11.54 1.82
CA LEU A 65 -8.72 -12.70 0.93
C LEU A 65 -8.55 -14.02 1.68
N LEU A 66 -7.64 -14.05 2.65
CA LEU A 66 -7.32 -15.27 3.39
C LEU A 66 -8.33 -15.61 4.50
N ARG A 67 -8.91 -14.58 5.14
CA ARG A 67 -9.73 -14.77 6.35
C ARG A 67 -11.22 -14.55 6.12
N GLY A 68 -11.59 -13.84 5.05
CA GLY A 68 -12.99 -13.52 4.77
C GLY A 68 -13.64 -12.52 5.75
N ASP A 69 -12.91 -12.00 6.73
CA ASP A 69 -13.45 -11.08 7.73
C ASP A 69 -13.69 -9.68 7.12
N PRO A 70 -14.97 -9.21 7.07
CA PRO A 70 -15.32 -7.90 6.53
C PRO A 70 -14.61 -6.72 7.20
N GLY A 71 -14.15 -6.85 8.44
CA GLY A 71 -13.40 -5.80 9.14
C GLY A 71 -12.10 -5.41 8.45
N TYR A 72 -11.55 -6.26 7.57
CA TYR A 72 -10.40 -5.89 6.74
C TYR A 72 -10.76 -4.95 5.59
N ILE A 73 -12.02 -4.92 5.14
CA ILE A 73 -12.49 -3.98 4.11
C ILE A 73 -12.37 -2.54 4.62
N ASP A 74 -12.82 -2.30 5.85
CA ASP A 74 -12.73 -0.97 6.47
C ASP A 74 -11.26 -0.55 6.66
N ARG A 75 -10.39 -1.50 6.97
CA ARG A 75 -8.94 -1.25 7.08
C ARG A 75 -8.33 -0.90 5.73
N VAL A 76 -8.66 -1.63 4.65
CA VAL A 76 -8.21 -1.29 3.29
C VAL A 76 -8.63 0.12 2.93
N ASN A 77 -9.90 0.48 3.16
CA ASN A 77 -10.41 1.82 2.88
C ASN A 77 -9.69 2.90 3.69
N SER A 78 -9.44 2.65 4.99
CA SER A 78 -8.69 3.56 5.85
C SER A 78 -7.26 3.77 5.36
N GLU A 79 -6.57 2.70 4.98
CA GLU A 79 -5.20 2.81 4.47
C GLU A 79 -5.13 3.46 3.09
N LEU A 80 -6.15 3.30 2.24
CA LEU A 80 -6.25 4.05 0.97
C LEU A 80 -6.38 5.56 1.20
N GLU A 81 -7.10 5.99 2.24
CA GLU A 81 -7.14 7.42 2.62
C GLU A 81 -5.77 7.91 3.12
N HIS A 82 -5.01 7.07 3.84
CA HIS A 82 -3.63 7.39 4.20
C HIS A 82 -2.73 7.52 2.96
N VAL A 83 -2.88 6.63 1.96
CA VAL A 83 -2.16 6.74 0.68
C VAL A 83 -2.48 8.04 -0.03
N LYS A 84 -3.76 8.43 -0.15
CA LYS A 84 -4.19 9.69 -0.77
C LYS A 84 -3.58 10.89 -0.07
N LYS A 85 -3.62 10.91 1.25
CA LYS A 85 -3.06 11.98 2.09
C LYS A 85 -1.55 12.07 1.91
N ALA A 86 -0.83 10.96 2.06
CA ALA A 86 0.63 10.92 1.93
C ALA A 86 1.09 11.34 0.52
N ALA A 87 0.38 10.92 -0.54
CA ALA A 87 0.67 11.34 -1.91
C ALA A 87 0.49 12.86 -2.10
N THR A 88 -0.57 13.45 -1.53
CA THR A 88 -0.83 14.89 -1.60
C THR A 88 0.21 15.69 -0.82
N GLU A 89 0.61 15.25 0.36
CA GLU A 89 1.65 15.88 1.17
C GLU A 89 3.00 15.83 0.45
N LEU A 90 3.34 14.68 -0.13
CA LEU A 90 4.59 14.50 -0.87
C LEU A 90 4.63 15.38 -2.13
N GLU A 91 3.50 15.50 -2.85
CA GLU A 91 3.39 16.36 -4.04
C GLU A 91 3.71 17.82 -3.74
N SER A 92 3.30 18.32 -2.57
CA SER A 92 3.57 19.69 -2.14
C SER A 92 5.06 19.98 -1.90
N GLN A 93 5.86 18.96 -1.60
CA GLN A 93 7.27 19.06 -1.28
C GLN A 93 8.20 18.75 -2.46
N VAL A 94 7.68 18.04 -3.48
CA VAL A 94 8.46 17.62 -4.63
C VAL A 94 8.53 18.76 -5.67
N THR A 95 9.75 19.09 -6.10
CA THR A 95 10.00 20.14 -7.09
C THR A 95 10.24 19.60 -8.50
N LEU A 96 10.75 18.35 -8.62
CA LEU A 96 11.06 17.73 -9.89
C LEU A 96 9.80 17.30 -10.65
N THR A 97 9.67 17.74 -11.90
CA THR A 97 8.52 17.46 -12.76
C THR A 97 8.28 15.96 -12.95
N GLU A 98 9.34 15.16 -13.08
CA GLU A 98 9.26 13.71 -13.22
C GLU A 98 8.62 13.05 -11.99
N ASN A 99 8.99 13.49 -10.78
CA ASN A 99 8.44 12.97 -9.55
C ASN A 99 6.96 13.39 -9.37
N LYS A 100 6.58 14.59 -9.79
CA LYS A 100 5.18 15.02 -9.82
C LYS A 100 4.33 14.17 -10.74
N ALA A 101 4.85 13.86 -11.93
CA ALA A 101 4.15 12.97 -12.87
C ALA A 101 3.92 11.57 -12.30
N LYS A 102 4.90 11.00 -11.58
CA LYS A 102 4.76 9.71 -10.88
C LYS A 102 3.75 9.74 -9.74
N LEU A 103 3.67 10.84 -9.00
CA LEU A 103 2.67 11.01 -7.95
C LEU A 103 1.26 11.14 -8.52
N GLU A 104 1.11 11.84 -9.65
CA GLU A 104 -0.17 11.92 -10.35
C GLU A 104 -0.59 10.55 -10.91
N GLU A 105 0.34 9.75 -11.43
CA GLU A 105 0.09 8.37 -11.83
C GLU A 105 -0.40 7.53 -10.63
N ILE A 106 0.25 7.63 -9.46
CA ILE A 106 -0.22 6.96 -8.23
C ILE A 106 -1.63 7.40 -7.88
N ARG A 107 -1.92 8.70 -7.92
CA ARG A 107 -3.24 9.22 -7.58
C ARG A 107 -4.33 8.77 -8.55
N SER A 108 -4.02 8.69 -9.84
CA SER A 108 -4.98 8.24 -10.87
C SER A 108 -5.29 6.74 -10.77
N THR A 109 -4.36 5.91 -10.27
CA THR A 109 -4.57 4.47 -10.08
C THR A 109 -5.39 4.14 -8.83
N ILE A 110 -5.50 5.03 -7.84
CA ILE A 110 -6.27 4.75 -6.61
C ILE A 110 -7.75 4.45 -6.90
N PRO A 111 -8.50 5.24 -7.69
CA PRO A 111 -9.90 4.93 -8.01
C PRO A 111 -10.07 3.60 -8.75
N GLU A 112 -9.12 3.25 -9.63
CA GLU A 112 -9.12 1.97 -10.34
C GLU A 112 -8.95 0.81 -9.36
N TYR A 113 -8.02 0.94 -8.41
CA TYR A 113 -7.83 -0.03 -7.34
C TYR A 113 -9.08 -0.18 -6.46
N GLU A 114 -9.70 0.92 -6.04
CA GLU A 114 -10.94 0.92 -5.25
C GLU A 114 -12.06 0.17 -5.98
N SER A 115 -12.19 0.41 -7.30
CA SER A 115 -13.18 -0.29 -8.13
C SER A 115 -12.89 -1.78 -8.23
N ALA A 116 -11.64 -2.15 -8.50
CA ALA A 116 -11.21 -3.55 -8.60
C ALA A 116 -11.36 -4.29 -7.26
N PHE A 117 -11.05 -3.64 -6.15
CA PHE A 117 -11.24 -4.23 -4.82
C PHE A 117 -12.72 -4.44 -4.47
N LYS A 118 -13.60 -3.53 -4.88
CA LYS A 118 -15.06 -3.69 -4.73
C LYS A 118 -15.60 -4.83 -5.59
N GLU A 119 -15.12 -4.99 -6.81
CA GLU A 119 -15.48 -6.12 -7.67
C GLU A 119 -15.01 -7.44 -7.07
N LEU A 120 -13.80 -7.48 -6.52
CA LEU A 120 -13.27 -8.64 -5.79
C LEU A 120 -14.16 -9.03 -4.60
N GLN A 121 -14.67 -8.06 -3.82
CA GLN A 121 -15.61 -8.31 -2.74
C GLN A 121 -16.91 -8.95 -3.25
N GLN A 122 -17.45 -8.45 -4.35
CA GLN A 122 -18.66 -9.00 -4.96
C GLN A 122 -18.45 -10.45 -5.43
N LEU A 123 -17.34 -10.72 -6.11
CA LEU A 123 -17.00 -12.06 -6.57
C LEU A 123 -16.83 -13.04 -5.41
N LYS A 124 -16.22 -12.59 -4.32
CA LYS A 124 -16.06 -13.41 -3.11
C LYS A 124 -17.41 -13.74 -2.48
N ASN A 125 -18.30 -12.78 -2.33
CA ASN A 125 -19.65 -13.00 -1.79
C ASN A 125 -20.47 -13.98 -2.67
N VAL A 126 -20.42 -13.81 -4.00
CA VAL A 126 -21.07 -14.74 -4.94
C VAL A 126 -20.50 -16.16 -4.80
N GLY A 127 -19.18 -16.28 -4.62
CA GLY A 127 -18.55 -17.57 -4.39
C GLY A 127 -18.99 -18.23 -3.08
N GLU A 128 -19.12 -17.47 -2.00
CA GLU A 128 -19.61 -17.96 -0.70
C GLU A 128 -21.10 -18.40 -0.79
N ASP A 129 -21.95 -17.61 -1.47
CA ASP A 129 -23.36 -17.95 -1.69
C ASP A 129 -23.51 -19.24 -2.53
N GLN A 130 -22.72 -19.38 -3.58
CA GLN A 130 -22.72 -20.59 -4.40
C GLN A 130 -22.25 -21.82 -3.61
N LEU A 131 -21.26 -21.67 -2.76
CA LEU A 131 -20.79 -22.72 -1.88
C LEU A 131 -21.88 -23.18 -0.91
N ALA A 132 -22.58 -22.23 -0.28
CA ALA A 132 -23.70 -22.52 0.61
C ALA A 132 -24.82 -23.30 -0.14
N THR A 133 -25.13 -22.88 -1.38
CA THR A 133 -26.10 -23.58 -2.22
C THR A 133 -25.65 -25.01 -2.54
N CYS A 134 -24.37 -25.22 -2.87
CA CYS A 134 -23.83 -26.56 -3.10
C CYS A 134 -23.92 -27.44 -1.85
N GLU A 135 -23.71 -26.88 -0.65
CA GLU A 135 -23.86 -27.60 0.61
C GLU A 135 -25.31 -28.00 0.87
N GLU A 136 -26.28 -27.11 0.61
CA GLU A 136 -27.71 -27.38 0.73
C GLU A 136 -28.14 -28.48 -0.26
N ASP A 137 -27.73 -28.40 -1.53
CA ASP A 137 -28.01 -29.38 -2.54
C ASP A 137 -27.42 -30.77 -2.18
N ALA A 138 -26.20 -30.79 -1.63
CA ALA A 138 -25.59 -32.03 -1.18
C ALA A 138 -26.35 -32.66 0.00
N HIS A 139 -26.89 -31.88 0.92
CA HIS A 139 -27.74 -32.38 1.98
C HIS A 139 -29.09 -32.90 1.43
N ALA A 140 -29.72 -32.19 0.48
CA ALA A 140 -30.94 -32.65 -0.15
C ALA A 140 -30.76 -34.00 -0.91
N ILE A 141 -29.62 -34.16 -1.59
CA ILE A 141 -29.26 -35.43 -2.24
C ILE A 141 -29.05 -36.55 -1.16
N GLU A 142 -28.37 -36.24 -0.06
CA GLU A 142 -28.16 -37.19 1.03
C GLU A 142 -29.49 -37.69 1.60
N ASP A 143 -30.44 -36.78 1.85
CA ASP A 143 -31.77 -37.10 2.38
C ASP A 143 -32.58 -37.90 1.37
N ALA A 144 -32.56 -37.52 0.10
CA ALA A 144 -33.22 -38.26 -0.97
C ALA A 144 -32.68 -39.70 -1.08
N ILE A 145 -31.39 -39.95 -0.92
CA ILE A 145 -30.79 -41.26 -0.88
C ILE A 145 -31.33 -42.09 0.31
N LYS A 146 -31.37 -41.47 1.50
CA LYS A 146 -31.88 -42.11 2.73
C LYS A 146 -33.35 -42.53 2.60
N ASP A 147 -34.17 -41.66 2.01
CA ASP A 147 -35.61 -41.84 1.88
C ASP A 147 -35.99 -42.72 0.66
N SER A 148 -35.04 -42.98 -0.23
CA SER A 148 -35.29 -43.83 -1.39
C SER A 148 -35.70 -45.28 -1.01
N SER A 149 -36.37 -45.97 -1.89
CA SER A 149 -36.74 -47.39 -1.73
C SER A 149 -35.58 -48.37 -2.06
N ALA A 150 -34.38 -47.86 -2.30
CA ALA A 150 -33.20 -48.67 -2.63
C ALA A 150 -32.78 -49.58 -1.44
N ASP A 151 -32.14 -50.70 -1.73
CA ASP A 151 -31.62 -51.59 -0.69
C ASP A 151 -30.50 -50.92 0.10
N PRO A 152 -30.23 -51.39 1.34
CA PRO A 152 -29.25 -50.76 2.24
C PRO A 152 -27.84 -50.67 1.65
N LEU A 153 -27.40 -51.67 0.87
CA LEU A 153 -26.06 -51.72 0.29
C LEU A 153 -25.87 -50.66 -0.79
N THR A 154 -26.93 -50.48 -1.65
CA THR A 154 -26.96 -49.45 -2.68
C THR A 154 -26.98 -48.06 -2.06
N LYS A 155 -27.74 -47.82 -0.99
CA LYS A 155 -27.73 -46.55 -0.24
C LYS A 155 -26.37 -46.21 0.29
N GLU A 156 -25.69 -47.16 0.95
CA GLU A 156 -24.36 -46.98 1.52
C GLU A 156 -23.34 -46.63 0.41
N GLY A 157 -23.38 -47.32 -0.72
CA GLY A 157 -22.52 -47.00 -1.88
C GLY A 157 -22.71 -45.59 -2.42
N LEU A 158 -23.98 -45.14 -2.56
CA LEU A 158 -24.28 -43.76 -3.00
C LEU A 158 -23.82 -42.72 -2.00
N LEU A 159 -24.01 -42.92 -0.71
CA LEU A 159 -23.53 -42.02 0.35
C LEU A 159 -22.01 -41.93 0.39
N MET A 160 -21.30 -43.03 0.15
CA MET A 160 -19.84 -43.03 0.02
C MET A 160 -19.37 -42.19 -1.18
N GLN A 161 -20.04 -42.31 -2.34
CA GLN A 161 -19.71 -41.52 -3.53
C GLN A 161 -19.98 -40.04 -3.28
N LEU A 162 -21.12 -39.68 -2.70
CA LEU A 162 -21.44 -38.27 -2.34
C LEU A 162 -20.38 -37.70 -1.37
N SER A 163 -19.98 -38.47 -0.36
CA SER A 163 -18.93 -38.08 0.58
C SER A 163 -17.56 -37.85 -0.09
N ALA A 164 -17.26 -38.64 -1.14
CA ALA A 164 -16.02 -38.49 -1.92
C ALA A 164 -16.06 -37.20 -2.76
N ILE A 165 -17.21 -36.88 -3.37
CA ILE A 165 -17.42 -35.62 -4.14
C ILE A 165 -17.23 -34.41 -3.20
N ARG A 166 -17.92 -34.39 -2.06
CA ARG A 166 -17.80 -33.30 -1.06
C ARG A 166 -16.37 -33.11 -0.57
N ARG A 167 -15.62 -34.18 -0.42
CA ARG A 167 -14.20 -34.13 -0.01
C ARG A 167 -13.32 -33.55 -1.11
N ALA A 168 -13.58 -33.90 -2.37
CA ALA A 168 -12.85 -33.36 -3.51
C ALA A 168 -13.11 -31.86 -3.69
N GLU A 169 -14.37 -31.44 -3.55
CA GLU A 169 -14.78 -30.05 -3.59
C GLU A 169 -14.09 -29.22 -2.49
N LYS A 170 -14.15 -29.67 -1.24
CA LYS A 170 -13.50 -29.01 -0.12
C LYS A 170 -11.96 -28.89 -0.32
N ASN A 171 -11.32 -29.90 -0.88
CA ASN A 171 -9.89 -29.85 -1.18
C ASN A 171 -9.56 -28.91 -2.33
N PHE A 172 -10.48 -28.69 -3.28
CA PHE A 172 -10.33 -27.71 -4.35
C PHE A 172 -10.39 -26.27 -3.80
N LEU A 173 -11.32 -26.00 -2.89
CA LEU A 173 -11.51 -24.68 -2.28
C LEU A 173 -10.40 -24.27 -1.30
N LEU A 174 -9.65 -25.24 -0.77
CA LEU A 174 -8.54 -24.99 0.17
C LEU A 174 -7.17 -24.80 -0.53
N ARG A 175 -7.09 -24.86 -1.85
CA ARG A 175 -5.87 -24.64 -2.65
C ARG A 175 -5.83 -23.25 -3.29
#